data_30602adf6a5fae25a0169eccbd3f6828
#
_entry.id   30602adf6a5fae25a0169eccbd3f6828
#
_cell.length_a   1.000
_cell.length_b   1.000
_cell.length_c   1.000
_cell.angle_alpha   90.00
_cell.angle_beta   90.00
_cell.angle_gamma   90.00
#
_symmetry.space_group_name_H-M   'P 1'
#
loop_
_entity.id
_entity.type
_entity.pdbx_description
1 polymer ?
#
loop_
_entity_poly.entity_id
_entity_poly.type
_entity_poly.pdbx_seq_one_letter_code
_entity_poly.pdbx_strand_id
1 'polypeptide(L)'
;MTFDVNRVRAAYPALSDGFAYLDGAAGTQVPAAVIDAIADAYRAGIGNVGGTFPASDRSGSIVAECRQALADLTGASPDGVILGPNMTTLTYRLAEALSRRWERGDEIVVSRLDHDANVRP
;
A
#
# COMPACT_ATOMS: atom_id res chain seq x y z
N MET A 1 -28.63 0.06 -6.93
CA MET A 1 -28.17 -1.19 -6.27
C MET A 1 -28.05 -0.92 -4.79
N THR A 2 -28.66 -1.74 -3.93
CA THR A 2 -28.50 -1.61 -2.48
C THR A 2 -27.16 -2.25 -2.08
N PHE A 3 -26.36 -1.55 -1.28
CA PHE A 3 -25.09 -2.06 -0.78
C PHE A 3 -25.33 -3.21 0.21
N ASP A 4 -24.79 -4.38 -0.06
CA ASP A 4 -24.94 -5.57 0.78
C ASP A 4 -23.80 -5.67 1.79
N VAL A 5 -24.04 -5.14 2.98
CA VAL A 5 -23.08 -5.15 4.09
C VAL A 5 -22.68 -6.56 4.51
N ASN A 6 -23.63 -7.50 4.53
CA ASN A 6 -23.35 -8.88 4.98
C ASN A 6 -22.43 -9.60 4.01
N ARG A 7 -22.62 -9.41 2.71
CA ARG A 7 -21.73 -9.95 1.68
C ARG A 7 -20.32 -9.39 1.82
N VAL A 8 -20.19 -8.08 2.08
CA VAL A 8 -18.88 -7.47 2.28
C VAL A 8 -18.21 -8.01 3.54
N ARG A 9 -18.93 -8.05 4.67
CA ARG A 9 -18.38 -8.57 5.94
C ARG A 9 -17.94 -10.03 5.82
N ALA A 10 -18.66 -10.86 5.11
CA ALA A 10 -18.32 -12.27 4.90
C ALA A 10 -16.99 -12.48 4.17
N ALA A 11 -16.51 -11.48 3.42
CA ALA A 11 -15.21 -11.54 2.76
C ALA A 11 -14.01 -11.34 3.71
N TYR A 12 -14.26 -10.94 4.98
CA TYR A 12 -13.24 -10.64 5.98
C TYR A 12 -13.29 -11.66 7.13
N PRO A 13 -12.42 -12.68 7.15
CA PRO A 13 -12.50 -13.76 8.14
C PRO A 13 -12.45 -13.27 9.60
N ALA A 14 -11.63 -12.25 9.89
CA ALA A 14 -11.48 -11.71 11.23
C ALA A 14 -12.77 -11.07 11.79
N LEU A 15 -13.71 -10.66 10.93
CA LEU A 15 -14.97 -10.08 11.40
C LEU A 15 -15.98 -11.13 11.91
N SER A 16 -15.63 -12.42 11.85
CA SER A 16 -16.45 -13.51 12.40
C SER A 16 -16.41 -13.60 13.94
N ASP A 17 -15.49 -12.89 14.60
CA ASP A 17 -15.39 -12.82 16.06
C ASP A 17 -16.51 -11.96 16.70
N GLY A 18 -17.31 -11.26 15.89
CA GLY A 18 -18.41 -10.41 16.33
C GLY A 18 -17.99 -9.04 16.90
N PHE A 19 -16.68 -8.73 16.88
CA PHE A 19 -16.18 -7.44 17.36
C PHE A 19 -16.40 -6.32 16.31
N ALA A 20 -16.62 -5.09 16.77
CA ALA A 20 -16.71 -3.91 15.93
C ALA A 20 -15.36 -3.16 15.91
N TYR A 21 -14.59 -3.38 14.87
CA TYR A 21 -13.29 -2.72 14.67
C TYR A 21 -13.49 -1.30 14.13
N LEU A 22 -13.52 -0.31 15.03
CA LEU A 22 -13.78 1.10 14.68
C LEU A 22 -12.49 1.93 14.52
N ASP A 23 -11.33 1.36 14.82
CA ASP A 23 -10.03 2.02 14.70
C ASP A 23 -9.30 1.59 13.41
N GLY A 24 -9.87 1.93 12.25
CA GLY A 24 -9.27 1.66 10.95
C GLY A 24 -7.93 2.38 10.72
N ALA A 25 -7.64 3.44 11.48
CA ALA A 25 -6.37 4.14 11.42
C ALA A 25 -5.21 3.33 12.01
N ALA A 26 -5.48 2.52 13.05
CA ALA A 26 -4.49 1.62 13.65
C ALA A 26 -4.27 0.33 12.82
N GLY A 27 -5.24 -0.05 12.01
CA GLY A 27 -5.17 -1.20 11.13
C GLY A 27 -6.54 -1.68 10.69
N THR A 28 -6.62 -2.16 9.46
CA THR A 28 -7.84 -2.73 8.89
C THR A 28 -7.73 -4.25 8.79
N GLN A 29 -8.88 -4.92 8.87
CA GLN A 29 -8.93 -6.36 8.67
C GLN A 29 -8.69 -6.70 7.19
N VAL A 30 -8.14 -7.87 6.93
CA VAL A 30 -7.70 -8.30 5.61
C VAL A 30 -8.74 -9.23 4.97
N PRO A 31 -9.18 -8.99 3.73
CA PRO A 31 -10.09 -9.90 3.06
C PRO A 31 -9.44 -11.24 2.71
N ALA A 32 -10.22 -12.33 2.71
CA ALA A 32 -9.75 -13.68 2.41
C ALA A 32 -8.97 -13.75 1.09
N ALA A 33 -9.47 -13.11 0.04
CA ALA A 33 -8.81 -13.07 -1.26
C ALA A 33 -7.38 -12.52 -1.22
N VAL A 34 -7.10 -11.55 -0.35
CA VAL A 34 -5.74 -10.99 -0.17
C VAL A 34 -4.85 -11.97 0.60
N ILE A 35 -5.40 -12.62 1.63
CA ILE A 35 -4.68 -13.65 2.39
C ILE A 35 -4.25 -14.79 1.46
N ASP A 36 -5.19 -15.28 0.65
CA ASP A 36 -4.97 -16.37 -0.29
C ASP A 36 -3.93 -15.97 -1.36
N ALA A 37 -4.05 -14.78 -1.95
CA ALA A 37 -3.09 -14.29 -2.94
C ALA A 37 -1.66 -14.21 -2.40
N ILE A 38 -1.48 -13.75 -1.16
CA ILE A 38 -0.16 -13.72 -0.49
C ILE A 38 0.35 -15.15 -0.29
N ALA A 39 -0.49 -16.05 0.23
CA ALA A 39 -0.11 -17.44 0.45
C ALA A 39 0.27 -18.14 -0.86
N ASP A 40 -0.50 -17.92 -1.93
CA ASP A 40 -0.25 -18.52 -3.23
C ASP A 40 1.03 -17.98 -3.90
N ALA A 41 1.33 -16.71 -3.75
CA ALA A 41 2.61 -16.15 -4.20
C ALA A 41 3.80 -16.86 -3.54
N TYR A 42 3.75 -17.09 -2.22
CA TYR A 42 4.78 -17.83 -1.51
C TYR A 42 4.82 -19.31 -1.90
N ARG A 43 3.70 -19.98 -2.07
CA ARG A 43 3.63 -21.38 -2.51
C ARG A 43 4.21 -21.58 -3.92
N ALA A 44 3.94 -20.64 -4.83
CA ALA A 44 4.49 -20.64 -6.17
C ALA A 44 5.99 -20.37 -6.22
N GLY A 45 6.54 -19.79 -5.16
CA GLY A 45 7.94 -19.36 -5.06
C GLY A 45 8.19 -18.00 -5.69
N ILE A 46 8.70 -17.08 -4.90
CA ILE A 46 9.07 -15.72 -5.28
C ILE A 46 10.58 -15.51 -5.07
N GLY A 47 11.14 -14.51 -5.75
CA GLY A 47 12.56 -14.16 -5.67
C GLY A 47 12.78 -12.67 -5.89
N ASN A 48 14.03 -12.27 -5.99
CA ASN A 48 14.37 -10.89 -6.34
C ASN A 48 13.94 -10.59 -7.78
N VAL A 49 13.44 -9.39 -8.00
CA VAL A 49 13.05 -8.89 -9.33
C VAL A 49 14.29 -8.63 -10.19
N GLY A 50 14.16 -8.84 -11.50
CA GLY A 50 15.22 -8.52 -12.49
C GLY A 50 16.15 -9.68 -12.86
N GLY A 51 15.93 -10.88 -12.35
CA GLY A 51 16.59 -12.10 -12.80
C GLY A 51 15.84 -12.75 -13.98
N THR A 52 16.49 -13.72 -14.62
CA THR A 52 15.97 -14.45 -15.79
C THR A 52 15.52 -15.87 -15.42
N PHE A 53 14.78 -16.00 -14.32
CA PHE A 53 14.29 -17.29 -13.82
C PHE A 53 12.88 -17.16 -13.27
N PRO A 54 12.09 -18.26 -13.23
CA PRO A 54 10.64 -18.18 -12.99
C PRO A 54 10.21 -17.47 -11.69
N ALA A 55 10.94 -17.60 -10.60
CA ALA A 55 10.61 -16.93 -9.35
C ALA A 55 10.79 -15.40 -9.45
N SER A 56 11.79 -14.94 -10.20
CA SER A 56 12.00 -13.52 -10.47
C SER A 56 10.92 -12.94 -11.38
N ASP A 57 10.52 -13.69 -12.42
CA ASP A 57 9.46 -13.26 -13.34
C ASP A 57 8.13 -13.10 -12.58
N ARG A 58 7.78 -14.06 -11.71
CA ARG A 58 6.59 -13.97 -10.86
C ARG A 58 6.61 -12.74 -9.96
N SER A 59 7.74 -12.47 -9.31
CA SER A 59 7.89 -11.28 -8.46
C SER A 59 7.77 -9.99 -9.28
N GLY A 60 8.34 -9.96 -10.48
CA GLY A 60 8.22 -8.84 -11.41
C GLY A 60 6.78 -8.58 -11.83
N SER A 61 6.04 -9.65 -12.16
CA SER A 61 4.61 -9.56 -12.52
C SER A 61 3.78 -9.02 -11.35
N ILE A 62 3.96 -9.54 -10.13
CA ILE A 62 3.25 -9.08 -8.94
C ILE A 62 3.48 -7.58 -8.70
N VAL A 63 4.72 -7.11 -8.84
CA VAL A 63 5.06 -5.69 -8.67
C VAL A 63 4.41 -4.83 -9.77
N ALA A 64 4.45 -5.29 -11.01
CA ALA A 64 3.85 -4.58 -12.14
C ALA A 64 2.32 -4.48 -12.02
N GLU A 65 1.66 -5.58 -11.68
CA GLU A 65 0.22 -5.63 -11.46
C GLU A 65 -0.22 -4.77 -10.28
N CYS A 66 0.54 -4.75 -9.19
CA CYS A 66 0.29 -3.87 -8.04
C CYS A 66 0.36 -2.39 -8.44
N ARG A 67 1.39 -1.99 -9.20
CA ARG A 67 1.51 -0.62 -9.71
C ARG A 67 0.36 -0.25 -10.63
N GLN A 68 -0.03 -1.15 -11.53
CA GLN A 68 -1.16 -0.91 -12.43
C GLN A 68 -2.47 -0.75 -11.65
N ALA A 69 -2.77 -1.63 -10.69
CA ALA A 69 -3.98 -1.56 -9.88
C ALA A 69 -4.06 -0.25 -9.06
N LEU A 70 -2.94 0.21 -8.50
CA LEU A 70 -2.88 1.48 -7.78
C LEU A 70 -3.02 2.69 -8.72
N ALA A 71 -2.44 2.61 -9.90
CA ALA A 71 -2.60 3.65 -10.93
C ALA A 71 -4.06 3.76 -11.38
N ASP A 72 -4.73 2.63 -11.64
CA ASP A 72 -6.15 2.59 -12.01
C ASP A 72 -7.05 3.16 -10.90
N LEU A 73 -6.75 2.82 -9.64
CA LEU A 73 -7.50 3.32 -8.46
C LEU A 73 -7.36 4.84 -8.28
N THR A 74 -6.19 5.40 -8.55
CA THR A 74 -5.87 6.81 -8.29
C THR A 74 -5.96 7.70 -9.52
N GLY A 75 -6.13 7.13 -10.71
CA GLY A 75 -6.07 7.86 -11.99
C GLY A 75 -4.64 8.30 -12.36
N ALA A 76 -3.63 7.65 -11.80
CA ALA A 76 -2.22 7.95 -12.03
C ALA A 76 -1.59 7.10 -13.14
N SER A 77 -0.30 7.32 -13.43
CA SER A 77 0.50 6.39 -14.24
C SER A 77 1.16 5.32 -13.33
N PRO A 78 1.28 4.07 -13.78
CA PRO A 78 2.03 3.02 -13.05
C PRO A 78 3.47 3.43 -12.72
N ASP A 79 4.10 4.24 -13.57
CA ASP A 79 5.45 4.75 -13.34
C ASP A 79 5.51 5.78 -12.20
N GLY A 80 4.37 6.40 -11.86
CA GLY A 80 4.22 7.30 -10.71
C GLY A 80 4.00 6.57 -9.38
N VAL A 81 3.82 5.25 -9.39
CA VAL A 81 3.56 4.46 -8.18
C VAL A 81 4.88 3.97 -7.57
N ILE A 82 5.19 4.42 -6.36
CA ILE A 82 6.36 4.02 -5.60
C ILE A 82 5.92 3.05 -4.49
N LEU A 83 6.50 1.85 -4.50
CA LEU A 83 6.26 0.84 -3.47
C LEU A 83 7.37 0.87 -2.41
N GLY A 84 7.02 0.64 -1.15
CA GLY A 84 7.96 0.62 -0.04
C GLY A 84 7.39 -0.08 1.19
N PRO A 85 8.18 -0.16 2.28
CA PRO A 85 7.81 -0.92 3.47
C PRO A 85 6.53 -0.42 4.16
N ASN A 86 6.35 0.90 4.18
CA ASN A 86 5.19 1.60 4.76
C ASN A 86 5.18 3.07 4.34
N MET A 87 4.05 3.75 4.59
CA MET A 87 3.85 5.15 4.26
C MET A 87 4.87 6.07 4.96
N THR A 88 5.11 5.88 6.24
CA THR A 88 6.07 6.69 7.01
C THR A 88 7.45 6.71 6.35
N THR A 89 8.01 5.53 6.06
CA THR A 89 9.31 5.42 5.40
C THR A 89 9.32 6.08 4.02
N LEU A 90 8.24 5.92 3.25
CA LEU A 90 8.13 6.54 1.93
C LEU A 90 8.07 8.05 2.03
N THR A 91 7.30 8.61 2.97
CA THR A 91 7.19 10.06 3.19
C THR A 91 8.53 10.66 3.58
N TYR A 92 9.26 10.04 4.51
CA TYR A 92 10.60 10.49 4.89
C TYR A 92 11.58 10.49 3.69
N ARG A 93 11.59 9.43 2.89
CA ARG A 93 12.44 9.35 1.69
C ARG A 93 12.05 10.39 0.64
N LEU A 94 10.75 10.64 0.48
CA LEU A 94 10.26 11.67 -0.44
C LEU A 94 10.69 13.06 0.03
N ALA A 95 10.50 13.38 1.32
CA ALA A 95 10.90 14.64 1.91
C ALA A 95 12.43 14.86 1.77
N GLU A 96 13.25 13.84 2.05
CA GLU A 96 14.70 13.89 1.84
C GLU A 96 15.06 14.16 0.36
N ALA A 97 14.39 13.52 -0.58
CA ALA A 97 14.64 13.72 -2.00
C ALA A 97 14.26 15.14 -2.45
N LEU A 98 13.12 15.66 -1.99
CA LEU A 98 12.66 17.00 -2.32
C LEU A 98 13.50 18.08 -1.66
N SER A 99 13.92 17.89 -0.40
CA SER A 99 14.70 18.88 0.36
C SER A 99 16.04 19.26 -0.29
N ARG A 100 16.56 18.39 -1.15
CA ARG A 100 17.79 18.67 -1.94
C ARG A 100 17.63 19.82 -2.93
N ARG A 101 16.40 20.25 -3.20
CA ARG A 101 16.07 21.37 -4.11
C ARG A 101 15.62 22.62 -3.37
N TRP A 102 15.48 22.54 -2.03
CA TRP A 102 15.01 23.65 -1.23
C TRP A 102 16.15 24.62 -0.95
N GLU A 103 15.79 25.90 -0.92
CA GLU A 103 16.71 27.00 -0.66
C GLU A 103 16.32 27.70 0.64
N ARG A 104 17.22 28.53 1.12
CA ARG A 104 16.94 29.32 2.33
C ARG A 104 15.79 30.29 2.09
N GLY A 105 14.71 30.12 2.84
CA GLY A 105 13.50 30.94 2.73
C GLY A 105 12.31 30.19 2.14
N ASP A 106 12.53 28.96 1.64
CA ASP A 106 11.42 28.09 1.26
C ASP A 106 10.58 27.72 2.49
N GLU A 107 9.27 27.59 2.28
CA GLU A 107 8.32 27.29 3.33
C GLU A 107 7.60 25.95 3.04
N ILE A 108 7.39 25.16 4.09
CA ILE A 108 6.60 23.94 4.04
C ILE A 108 5.34 24.14 4.86
N VAL A 109 4.18 24.03 4.21
CA VAL A 109 2.90 24.14 4.88
C VAL A 109 2.44 22.76 5.35
N VAL A 110 2.17 22.63 6.65
CA VAL A 110 1.68 21.40 7.28
C VAL A 110 0.40 21.68 8.08
N SER A 111 -0.40 20.66 8.29
CA SER A 111 -1.62 20.71 9.10
C SER A 111 -1.39 20.05 10.46
N ARG A 112 -2.01 20.60 11.53
CA ARG A 112 -2.05 19.94 12.86
C ARG A 112 -2.97 18.72 12.93
N LEU A 113 -3.78 18.52 11.91
CA LEU A 113 -4.70 17.37 11.80
C LEU A 113 -4.09 16.20 11.03
N ASP A 114 -2.89 16.40 10.48
CA ASP A 114 -2.23 15.40 9.65
C ASP A 114 -1.54 14.32 10.48
N HIS A 115 -1.28 13.19 9.84
CA HIS A 115 -0.45 12.15 10.44
C HIS A 115 0.97 12.66 10.67
N ASP A 116 1.56 12.29 11.79
CA ASP A 116 2.88 12.74 12.23
C ASP A 116 4.00 12.55 11.16
N ALA A 117 3.90 11.48 10.37
CA ALA A 117 4.81 11.22 9.26
C ALA A 117 4.77 12.27 8.13
N ASN A 118 3.72 13.08 8.04
CA ASN A 118 3.61 14.16 7.05
C ASN A 118 4.06 15.52 7.62
N VAL A 119 4.40 15.57 8.91
CA VAL A 119 4.76 16.82 9.61
C VAL A 119 6.23 16.84 10.05
N ARG A 120 6.79 15.66 10.41
CA ARG A 120 8.13 15.59 11.00
C ARG A 120 9.31 15.36 10.04
N PRO A 121 9.14 14.83 8.82
CA PRO A 121 10.25 14.65 7.89
C PRO A 121 11.03 15.92 7.58
#